data_ce280fa6b62f53afe67409c7b4f068be
#
_entry.id   ce280fa6b62f53afe67409c7b4f068be
#
_cell.length_a   1.000
_cell.length_b   1.000
_cell.length_c   1.000
_cell.angle_alpha   90.00
_cell.angle_beta   90.00
_cell.angle_gamma   90.00
#
_symmetry.space_group_name_H-M   'P 1'
#
loop_
_entity.id
_entity.type
_entity.pdbx_description
1 polymer ?
#
loop_
_entity_poly.entity_id
_entity_poly.type
_entity_poly.pdbx_seq_one_letter_code
_entity_poly.pdbx_strand_id
1 'polypeptide(L)'
;NKDKNISGILVQLPLPDQINKEKIINAINPFKDVDGFNPVNVGNLASGYKAIVPCTPLGCLLLIKKVEKNLTGKHAVIIGRSNLNGKPMAQLLLKENCTVTVVHSKTKNLQNECLKADILVAAVGVPNLVKKDWVKNDAIVIDVGINKVDNKIIGDVNFDEIKDKVKAITPVPGGVGPMTIACLLSNTLKCFKAH
;
A
#
# COMPACT_ATOMS: atom_id res chain seq x y z
N ASN A 1 -6.92 -14.61 20.50
CA ASN A 1 -8.29 -14.54 19.99
C ASN A 1 -9.35 -14.56 21.12
N LYS A 2 -9.27 -15.49 22.09
CA LYS A 2 -10.32 -15.71 23.11
C LYS A 2 -10.28 -14.72 24.26
N ASP A 3 -9.14 -14.11 24.53
CA ASP A 3 -8.98 -13.15 25.62
C ASP A 3 -9.70 -11.82 25.28
N LYS A 4 -10.69 -11.45 26.08
CA LYS A 4 -11.49 -10.22 25.90
C LYS A 4 -10.69 -8.94 26.18
N ASN A 5 -9.58 -9.04 26.93
CA ASN A 5 -8.71 -7.89 27.24
C ASN A 5 -7.76 -7.56 26.10
N ILE A 6 -7.62 -8.42 25.09
CA ILE A 6 -6.79 -8.20 23.91
C ILE A 6 -7.66 -7.69 22.76
N SER A 7 -7.48 -6.44 22.38
CA SER A 7 -8.27 -5.77 21.34
C SER A 7 -7.69 -5.92 19.95
N GLY A 8 -6.40 -6.17 19.81
CA GLY A 8 -5.73 -6.27 18.51
C GLY A 8 -4.60 -7.28 18.52
N ILE A 9 -4.38 -7.93 17.37
CA ILE A 9 -3.31 -8.91 17.14
C ILE A 9 -2.56 -8.49 15.89
N LEU A 10 -1.24 -8.34 16.03
CA LEU A 10 -0.30 -8.12 14.93
C LEU A 10 0.66 -9.30 14.85
N VAL A 11 0.85 -9.82 13.66
CA VAL A 11 1.89 -10.81 13.36
C VAL A 11 2.85 -10.20 12.35
N GLN A 12 4.05 -9.86 12.83
CA GLN A 12 5.06 -9.21 11.99
C GLN A 12 5.50 -10.12 10.84
N LEU A 13 5.38 -9.62 9.63
CA LEU A 13 5.86 -10.29 8.41
C LEU A 13 7.22 -9.73 7.98
N PRO A 14 8.10 -10.53 7.35
CA PRO A 14 7.90 -11.92 6.99
C PRO A 14 8.04 -12.88 8.17
N LEU A 15 7.38 -14.05 8.08
CA LEU A 15 7.57 -15.16 9.02
C LEU A 15 8.72 -16.05 8.54
N PRO A 16 9.38 -16.81 9.45
CA PRO A 16 10.31 -17.86 9.07
C PRO A 16 9.67 -18.89 8.13
N ASP A 17 10.45 -19.45 7.21
CA ASP A 17 9.96 -20.33 6.13
C ASP A 17 9.21 -21.57 6.61
N GLN A 18 9.55 -22.08 7.80
CA GLN A 18 8.86 -23.23 8.41
C GLN A 18 7.45 -22.93 8.91
N ILE A 19 7.05 -21.64 8.97
CA ILE A 19 5.73 -21.21 9.44
C ILE A 19 4.85 -20.86 8.23
N ASN A 20 3.72 -21.53 8.11
CA ASN A 20 2.76 -21.24 7.06
C ASN A 20 2.04 -19.90 7.35
N LYS A 21 2.43 -18.86 6.63
CA LYS A 21 1.88 -17.49 6.75
C LYS A 21 0.35 -17.47 6.63
N GLU A 22 -0.21 -18.20 5.68
CA GLU A 22 -1.66 -18.18 5.43
C GLU A 22 -2.44 -18.78 6.60
N LYS A 23 -1.96 -19.89 7.18
CA LYS A 23 -2.56 -20.48 8.37
C LYS A 23 -2.56 -19.51 9.55
N ILE A 24 -1.48 -18.76 9.75
CA ILE A 24 -1.39 -17.78 10.84
C ILE A 24 -2.37 -16.62 10.60
N ILE A 25 -2.37 -16.01 9.42
CA ILE A 25 -3.27 -14.88 9.09
C ILE A 25 -4.74 -15.31 9.24
N ASN A 26 -5.09 -16.49 8.73
CA ASN A 26 -6.46 -17.02 8.82
C ASN A 26 -6.90 -17.35 10.26
N ALA A 27 -5.95 -17.65 11.15
CA ALA A 27 -6.24 -17.95 12.54
C ALA A 27 -6.52 -16.70 13.39
N ILE A 28 -6.14 -15.50 12.94
CA ILE A 28 -6.44 -14.24 13.64
C ILE A 28 -7.94 -13.95 13.52
N ASN A 29 -8.58 -13.62 14.64
CA ASN A 29 -9.96 -13.16 14.62
C ASN A 29 -10.06 -11.87 13.75
N PRO A 30 -10.91 -11.82 12.71
CA PRO A 30 -11.04 -10.65 11.83
C PRO A 30 -11.29 -9.32 12.55
N PHE A 31 -11.96 -9.34 13.71
CA PHE A 31 -12.21 -8.16 14.53
C PHE A 31 -10.99 -7.71 15.35
N LYS A 32 -9.97 -8.57 15.47
CA LYS A 32 -8.69 -8.26 16.15
C LYS A 32 -7.51 -8.14 15.19
N ASP A 33 -7.74 -8.32 13.89
CA ASP A 33 -6.75 -8.22 12.83
C ASP A 33 -6.41 -6.75 12.54
N VAL A 34 -5.47 -6.19 13.27
CA VAL A 34 -5.10 -4.77 13.14
C VAL A 34 -4.34 -4.45 11.84
N ASP A 35 -3.77 -5.46 11.19
CA ASP A 35 -3.10 -5.33 9.88
C ASP A 35 -4.07 -5.38 8.69
N GLY A 36 -5.28 -5.92 8.89
CA GLY A 36 -6.30 -6.05 7.84
C GLY A 36 -5.98 -7.11 6.78
N PHE A 37 -5.19 -8.13 7.12
CA PHE A 37 -4.78 -9.18 6.17
C PHE A 37 -5.69 -10.42 6.19
N ASN A 38 -6.57 -10.54 7.19
CA ASN A 38 -7.50 -11.66 7.25
C ASN A 38 -8.43 -11.64 6.04
N PRO A 39 -8.70 -12.80 5.38
CA PRO A 39 -9.55 -12.88 4.20
C PRO A 39 -10.93 -12.24 4.35
N VAL A 40 -11.52 -12.22 5.55
CA VAL A 40 -12.79 -11.54 5.81
C VAL A 40 -12.64 -10.03 5.64
N ASN A 41 -11.58 -9.42 6.18
CA ASN A 41 -11.29 -7.99 6.01
C ASN A 41 -10.98 -7.66 4.54
N VAL A 42 -10.19 -8.51 3.87
CA VAL A 42 -9.86 -8.36 2.44
C VAL A 42 -11.12 -8.45 1.58
N GLY A 43 -12.00 -9.43 1.84
CA GLY A 43 -13.26 -9.59 1.13
C GLY A 43 -14.21 -8.41 1.36
N ASN A 44 -14.34 -7.94 2.60
CA ASN A 44 -15.14 -6.76 2.94
C ASN A 44 -14.61 -5.50 2.24
N LEU A 45 -13.30 -5.28 2.21
CA LEU A 45 -12.69 -4.16 1.50
C LEU A 45 -13.03 -4.21 0.00
N ALA A 46 -12.85 -5.38 -0.63
CA ALA A 46 -13.14 -5.58 -2.05
C ALA A 46 -14.61 -5.39 -2.40
N SER A 47 -15.52 -5.76 -1.49
CA SER A 47 -16.97 -5.62 -1.66
C SER A 47 -17.52 -4.25 -1.21
N GLY A 48 -16.65 -3.34 -0.78
CA GLY A 48 -17.05 -1.99 -0.33
C GLY A 48 -17.64 -1.94 1.09
N TYR A 49 -17.64 -3.04 1.83
CA TYR A 49 -18.13 -3.09 3.20
C TYR A 49 -17.12 -2.49 4.21
N LYS A 50 -17.57 -2.32 5.46
CA LYS A 50 -16.69 -1.90 6.56
C LYS A 50 -15.66 -2.99 6.84
N ALA A 51 -14.37 -2.62 6.83
CA ALA A 51 -13.26 -3.52 7.04
C ALA A 51 -12.14 -2.84 7.85
N ILE A 52 -11.29 -3.63 8.47
CA ILE A 52 -9.96 -3.18 8.86
C ILE A 52 -9.12 -3.21 7.58
N VAL A 53 -8.67 -2.03 7.16
CA VAL A 53 -7.91 -1.84 5.91
C VAL A 53 -6.42 -2.05 6.18
N PRO A 54 -5.67 -2.73 5.29
CA PRO A 54 -4.23 -2.86 5.44
C PRO A 54 -3.52 -1.53 5.65
N CYS A 55 -2.63 -1.49 6.66
CA CYS A 55 -2.06 -0.25 7.18
C CYS A 55 -1.28 0.53 6.13
N THR A 56 -0.41 -0.13 5.35
CA THR A 56 0.41 0.52 4.32
C THR A 56 -0.43 1.11 3.19
N PRO A 57 -1.36 0.37 2.55
CA PRO A 57 -2.27 0.94 1.55
C PRO A 57 -3.13 2.10 2.08
N LEU A 58 -3.61 2.00 3.31
CA LEU A 58 -4.36 3.09 3.95
C LEU A 58 -3.48 4.34 4.11
N GLY A 59 -2.24 4.17 4.58
CA GLY A 59 -1.27 5.25 4.69
C GLY A 59 -0.96 5.91 3.34
N CYS A 60 -0.80 5.10 2.27
CA CYS A 60 -0.62 5.61 0.91
C CYS A 60 -1.81 6.46 0.46
N LEU A 61 -3.04 5.98 0.66
CA LEU A 61 -4.25 6.74 0.31
C LEU A 61 -4.31 8.08 1.06
N LEU A 62 -4.00 8.10 2.36
CA LEU A 62 -3.99 9.32 3.16
C LEU A 62 -2.96 10.33 2.65
N LEU A 63 -1.76 9.88 2.25
CA LEU A 63 -0.74 10.73 1.64
C LEU A 63 -1.22 11.30 0.30
N ILE A 64 -1.80 10.48 -0.57
CA ILE A 64 -2.38 10.93 -1.84
C ILE A 64 -3.43 12.00 -1.58
N LYS A 65 -4.37 11.76 -0.66
CA LYS A 65 -5.47 12.69 -0.34
C LYS A 65 -4.99 13.98 0.37
N LYS A 66 -3.80 13.99 0.92
CA LYS A 66 -3.17 15.22 1.45
C LYS A 66 -2.77 16.17 0.32
N VAL A 67 -2.37 15.64 -0.84
CA VAL A 67 -1.96 16.40 -2.02
C VAL A 67 -3.13 16.70 -2.94
N GLU A 68 -4.04 15.73 -3.09
CA GLU A 68 -5.21 15.83 -3.98
C GLU A 68 -6.44 15.27 -3.27
N LYS A 69 -7.37 16.12 -2.90
CA LYS A 69 -8.55 15.72 -2.12
C LYS A 69 -9.57 14.96 -2.95
N ASN A 70 -9.76 15.33 -4.21
CA ASN A 70 -10.69 14.68 -5.13
C ASN A 70 -9.93 13.83 -6.16
N LEU A 71 -10.10 12.51 -6.06
CA LEU A 71 -9.44 11.55 -6.94
C LEU A 71 -10.34 11.06 -8.08
N THR A 72 -11.60 11.52 -8.13
CA THR A 72 -12.58 11.10 -9.14
C THR A 72 -12.06 11.32 -10.55
N GLY A 73 -12.09 10.26 -11.36
CA GLY A 73 -11.64 10.28 -12.75
C GLY A 73 -10.12 10.24 -12.96
N LYS A 74 -9.31 10.27 -11.90
CA LYS A 74 -7.85 10.09 -12.00
C LYS A 74 -7.50 8.68 -12.45
N HIS A 75 -6.45 8.55 -13.27
CA HIS A 75 -5.89 7.26 -13.62
C HIS A 75 -4.79 6.89 -12.64
N ALA A 76 -5.01 5.83 -11.88
CA ALA A 76 -4.06 5.29 -10.93
C ALA A 76 -3.41 4.03 -11.48
N VAL A 77 -2.08 3.97 -11.46
CA VAL A 77 -1.30 2.79 -11.83
C VAL A 77 -0.57 2.27 -10.61
N ILE A 78 -0.71 0.98 -10.35
CA ILE A 78 -0.09 0.30 -9.21
C ILE A 78 0.90 -0.72 -9.73
N ILE A 79 2.18 -0.54 -9.44
CA ILE A 79 3.22 -1.51 -9.74
C ILE A 79 3.32 -2.50 -8.59
N GLY A 80 2.87 -3.73 -8.83
CA GLY A 80 2.80 -4.79 -7.82
C GLY A 80 1.38 -5.27 -7.56
N ARG A 81 1.23 -6.57 -7.27
CA ARG A 81 -0.07 -7.23 -7.05
C ARG A 81 -0.09 -8.13 -5.82
N SER A 82 0.70 -7.77 -4.81
CA SER A 82 0.72 -8.51 -3.55
C SER A 82 -0.61 -8.38 -2.80
N ASN A 83 -0.94 -9.40 -1.99
CA ASN A 83 -2.11 -9.35 -1.11
C ASN A 83 -1.95 -8.30 0.00
N LEU A 84 -0.70 -7.90 0.32
CA LEU A 84 -0.41 -6.95 1.40
C LEU A 84 -0.53 -5.48 0.95
N ASN A 85 -0.16 -5.17 -0.30
CA ASN A 85 -0.08 -3.80 -0.79
C ASN A 85 -0.85 -3.56 -2.10
N GLY A 86 -0.46 -4.22 -3.20
CA GLY A 86 -0.98 -3.89 -4.53
C GLY A 86 -2.49 -4.08 -4.66
N LYS A 87 -3.01 -5.23 -4.27
CA LYS A 87 -4.46 -5.51 -4.35
C LYS A 87 -5.30 -4.59 -3.46
N PRO A 88 -5.00 -4.43 -2.14
CA PRO A 88 -5.77 -3.52 -1.31
C PRO A 88 -5.64 -2.05 -1.75
N MET A 89 -4.49 -1.62 -2.28
CA MET A 89 -4.34 -0.29 -2.84
C MET A 89 -5.27 -0.06 -4.03
N ALA A 90 -5.41 -1.07 -4.92
CA ALA A 90 -6.34 -1.01 -6.04
C ALA A 90 -7.79 -0.84 -5.57
N GLN A 91 -8.22 -1.59 -4.57
CA GLN A 91 -9.57 -1.47 -4.01
C GLN A 91 -9.83 -0.08 -3.40
N LEU A 92 -8.84 0.47 -2.69
CA LEU A 92 -8.95 1.80 -2.10
C LEU A 92 -9.09 2.89 -3.17
N LEU A 93 -8.29 2.84 -4.23
CA LEU A 93 -8.35 3.83 -5.32
C LEU A 93 -9.63 3.68 -6.17
N LEU A 94 -10.11 2.46 -6.40
CA LEU A 94 -11.42 2.23 -7.01
C LEU A 94 -12.56 2.87 -6.19
N LYS A 95 -12.51 2.72 -4.86
CA LYS A 95 -13.49 3.35 -3.95
C LYS A 95 -13.47 4.88 -4.00
N GLU A 96 -12.33 5.48 -4.34
CA GLU A 96 -12.17 6.93 -4.56
C GLU A 96 -12.52 7.35 -6.01
N ASN A 97 -13.16 6.47 -6.79
CA ASN A 97 -13.57 6.68 -8.19
C ASN A 97 -12.40 6.89 -9.17
N CYS A 98 -11.24 6.31 -8.90
CA CYS A 98 -10.15 6.25 -9.86
C CYS A 98 -10.39 5.17 -10.91
N THR A 99 -9.88 5.39 -12.14
CA THR A 99 -9.59 4.30 -13.08
C THR A 99 -8.29 3.64 -12.64
N VAL A 100 -8.30 2.33 -12.37
CA VAL A 100 -7.14 1.65 -11.79
C VAL A 100 -6.56 0.61 -12.74
N THR A 101 -5.26 0.70 -12.98
CA THR A 101 -4.47 -0.30 -13.68
C THR A 101 -3.47 -0.94 -12.72
N VAL A 102 -3.47 -2.27 -12.61
CA VAL A 102 -2.48 -3.01 -11.84
C VAL A 102 -1.49 -3.66 -12.79
N VAL A 103 -0.22 -3.32 -12.63
CA VAL A 103 0.88 -3.83 -13.44
C VAL A 103 1.86 -4.65 -12.62
N HIS A 104 2.60 -5.55 -13.26
CA HIS A 104 3.50 -6.50 -12.59
C HIS A 104 4.58 -7.03 -13.55
N SER A 105 5.48 -7.86 -13.08
CA SER A 105 6.61 -8.42 -13.86
C SER A 105 6.24 -9.17 -15.15
N LYS A 106 4.97 -9.49 -15.38
CA LYS A 106 4.47 -10.11 -16.62
C LYS A 106 3.72 -9.12 -17.52
N THR A 107 3.59 -7.86 -17.11
CA THR A 107 2.95 -6.82 -17.92
C THR A 107 3.85 -6.46 -19.09
N LYS A 108 3.30 -6.45 -20.30
CA LYS A 108 3.98 -5.95 -21.49
C LYS A 108 4.01 -4.42 -21.46
N ASN A 109 5.13 -3.83 -21.93
CA ASN A 109 5.29 -2.37 -22.02
C ASN A 109 5.00 -1.64 -20.68
N LEU A 110 5.56 -2.17 -19.58
CA LEU A 110 5.35 -1.69 -18.21
C LEU A 110 5.55 -0.17 -18.08
N GLN A 111 6.60 0.37 -18.69
CA GLN A 111 6.89 1.80 -18.71
C GLN A 111 5.74 2.63 -19.31
N ASN A 112 5.18 2.19 -20.44
CA ASN A 112 4.10 2.90 -21.12
C ASN A 112 2.80 2.89 -20.27
N GLU A 113 2.55 1.84 -19.52
CA GLU A 113 1.41 1.81 -18.58
C GLU A 113 1.64 2.82 -17.43
N CYS A 114 2.85 2.89 -16.89
CA CYS A 114 3.20 3.85 -15.83
C CYS A 114 3.07 5.31 -16.29
N LEU A 115 3.44 5.63 -17.54
CA LEU A 115 3.34 6.97 -18.12
C LEU A 115 1.89 7.51 -18.20
N LYS A 116 0.88 6.65 -18.14
CA LYS A 116 -0.53 7.06 -18.15
C LYS A 116 -1.01 7.57 -16.77
N ALA A 117 -0.23 7.33 -15.72
CA ALA A 117 -0.66 7.52 -14.34
C ALA A 117 -0.71 9.00 -13.93
N ASP A 118 -1.85 9.46 -13.43
CA ASP A 118 -1.96 10.65 -12.60
C ASP A 118 -1.48 10.34 -11.17
N ILE A 119 -1.68 9.09 -10.73
CA ILE A 119 -1.22 8.55 -9.45
C ILE A 119 -0.45 7.26 -9.71
N LEU A 120 0.84 7.23 -9.37
CA LEU A 120 1.68 6.05 -9.51
C LEU A 120 2.06 5.52 -8.13
N VAL A 121 1.76 4.25 -7.87
CA VAL A 121 2.15 3.57 -6.62
C VAL A 121 3.11 2.44 -6.93
N ALA A 122 4.33 2.50 -6.42
CA ALA A 122 5.35 1.46 -6.59
C ALA A 122 5.48 0.62 -5.33
N ALA A 123 5.24 -0.70 -5.45
CA ALA A 123 5.20 -1.65 -4.32
C ALA A 123 5.70 -3.04 -4.73
N VAL A 124 6.93 -3.13 -5.23
CA VAL A 124 7.52 -4.37 -5.77
C VAL A 124 8.82 -4.81 -5.11
N GLY A 125 9.46 -3.95 -4.30
CA GLY A 125 10.71 -4.26 -3.63
C GLY A 125 11.89 -4.40 -4.62
N VAL A 126 11.91 -3.58 -5.67
CA VAL A 126 13.00 -3.53 -6.66
C VAL A 126 13.60 -2.13 -6.66
N PRO A 127 14.84 -1.97 -6.17
CA PRO A 127 15.47 -0.65 -6.00
C PRO A 127 15.52 0.14 -7.31
N ASN A 128 15.10 1.41 -7.28
CA ASN A 128 15.16 2.34 -8.40
C ASN A 128 14.59 1.79 -9.72
N LEU A 129 13.57 0.92 -9.66
CA LEU A 129 12.90 0.39 -10.84
C LEU A 129 12.26 1.50 -11.67
N VAL A 130 11.56 2.42 -11.01
CA VAL A 130 10.85 3.52 -11.65
C VAL A 130 11.81 4.68 -11.87
N LYS A 131 12.02 5.04 -13.13
CA LYS A 131 12.90 6.12 -13.57
C LYS A 131 12.09 7.31 -14.11
N LYS A 132 12.78 8.41 -14.38
CA LYS A 132 12.18 9.68 -14.85
C LYS A 132 11.28 9.51 -16.09
N ASP A 133 11.67 8.64 -17.00
CA ASP A 133 10.95 8.35 -18.25
C ASP A 133 9.74 7.43 -18.10
N TRP A 134 9.50 6.93 -16.87
CA TRP A 134 8.31 6.13 -16.53
C TRP A 134 7.16 6.97 -15.96
N VAL A 135 7.41 8.22 -15.63
CA VAL A 135 6.47 9.03 -14.84
C VAL A 135 5.97 10.21 -15.67
N LYS A 136 4.66 10.41 -15.65
CA LYS A 136 4.01 11.58 -16.25
C LYS A 136 4.36 12.86 -15.48
N ASN A 137 4.44 14.00 -16.17
CA ASN A 137 4.56 15.29 -15.50
C ASN A 137 3.37 15.50 -14.57
N ASP A 138 3.61 16.18 -13.45
CA ASP A 138 2.58 16.51 -12.44
C ASP A 138 1.88 15.28 -11.82
N ALA A 139 2.39 14.06 -11.98
CA ALA A 139 1.88 12.89 -11.30
C ALA A 139 2.11 12.96 -9.79
N ILE A 140 1.29 12.24 -9.03
CA ILE A 140 1.53 11.93 -7.61
C ILE A 140 2.19 10.57 -7.55
N VAL A 141 3.38 10.46 -6.94
CA VAL A 141 4.16 9.23 -6.87
C VAL A 141 4.27 8.76 -5.42
N ILE A 142 3.83 7.54 -5.16
CA ILE A 142 3.92 6.89 -3.85
C ILE A 142 4.89 5.72 -3.94
N ASP A 143 6.00 5.84 -3.26
CA ASP A 143 7.02 4.79 -3.15
C ASP A 143 6.83 4.00 -1.86
N VAL A 144 6.39 2.75 -1.99
CA VAL A 144 6.18 1.80 -0.89
C VAL A 144 7.43 0.93 -0.67
N GLY A 145 8.37 0.96 -1.60
CA GLY A 145 9.57 0.13 -1.57
C GLY A 145 10.44 0.43 -0.35
N ILE A 146 10.97 -0.62 0.28
CA ILE A 146 11.99 -0.55 1.32
C ILE A 146 13.07 -1.55 0.95
N ASN A 147 14.13 -1.06 0.32
CA ASN A 147 15.24 -1.89 -0.16
C ASN A 147 16.52 -1.50 0.58
N LYS A 148 17.24 -2.48 1.10
CA LYS A 148 18.55 -2.26 1.71
C LYS A 148 19.63 -2.50 0.66
N VAL A 149 20.33 -1.44 0.26
CA VAL A 149 21.45 -1.47 -0.68
C VAL A 149 22.62 -0.71 -0.05
N ASP A 150 23.78 -1.33 0.07
CA ASP A 150 25.00 -0.74 0.63
C ASP A 150 24.77 0.02 1.97
N ASN A 151 24.06 -0.63 2.89
CA ASN A 151 23.65 -0.08 4.18
C ASN A 151 22.74 1.16 4.14
N LYS A 152 22.24 1.52 2.97
CA LYS A 152 21.22 2.58 2.80
C LYS A 152 19.86 1.97 2.52
N ILE A 153 18.81 2.66 2.97
CA ILE A 153 17.44 2.32 2.64
C ILE A 153 17.03 3.19 1.45
N ILE A 154 16.62 2.53 0.35
CA ILE A 154 16.15 3.19 -0.87
C ILE A 154 14.81 2.59 -1.30
N GLY A 155 14.04 3.36 -2.04
CA GLY A 155 12.74 2.96 -2.56
C GLY A 155 12.80 2.20 -3.88
N ASP A 156 11.60 1.91 -4.41
CA ASP A 156 11.40 1.36 -5.74
C ASP A 156 11.51 2.45 -6.83
N VAL A 157 11.47 3.72 -6.43
CA VAL A 157 11.48 4.88 -7.32
C VAL A 157 12.81 5.61 -7.21
N ASN A 158 13.39 6.00 -8.35
CA ASN A 158 14.57 6.87 -8.37
C ASN A 158 14.15 8.30 -8.01
N PHE A 159 14.16 8.60 -6.71
CA PHE A 159 13.67 9.85 -6.14
C PHE A 159 14.32 11.09 -6.74
N ASP A 160 15.66 11.08 -6.84
CA ASP A 160 16.41 12.27 -7.29
C ASP A 160 16.14 12.64 -8.74
N GLU A 161 15.91 11.66 -9.61
CA GLU A 161 15.57 11.90 -11.02
C GLU A 161 14.14 12.42 -11.21
N ILE A 162 13.22 12.13 -10.27
CA ILE A 162 11.78 12.30 -10.47
C ILE A 162 11.23 13.50 -9.71
N LYS A 163 11.79 13.85 -8.57
CA LYS A 163 11.23 14.85 -7.62
C LYS A 163 10.85 16.19 -8.24
N ASP A 164 11.64 16.67 -9.22
CA ASP A 164 11.41 17.96 -9.88
C ASP A 164 10.44 17.87 -11.06
N LYS A 165 9.98 16.67 -11.42
CA LYS A 165 9.05 16.42 -12.54
C LYS A 165 7.61 16.26 -12.09
N VAL A 166 7.38 15.87 -10.85
CA VAL A 166 6.09 15.42 -10.34
C VAL A 166 5.47 16.43 -9.37
N LYS A 167 4.13 16.36 -9.22
CA LYS A 167 3.40 17.18 -8.25
C LYS A 167 3.81 16.88 -6.81
N ALA A 168 4.01 15.61 -6.50
CA ALA A 168 4.48 15.14 -5.20
C ALA A 168 5.06 13.73 -5.32
N ILE A 169 6.03 13.44 -4.46
CA ILE A 169 6.64 12.11 -4.32
C ILE A 169 6.95 11.83 -2.85
N THR A 170 6.71 10.61 -2.39
CA THR A 170 7.10 10.21 -1.05
C THR A 170 8.59 9.84 -0.99
N PRO A 171 9.35 10.35 -0.01
CA PRO A 171 10.74 9.94 0.19
C PRO A 171 10.83 8.53 0.81
N VAL A 172 11.94 7.85 0.61
CA VAL A 172 12.30 6.61 1.31
C VAL A 172 13.72 6.76 1.87
N PRO A 173 13.88 6.73 3.21
CA PRO A 173 12.88 6.61 4.27
C PRO A 173 12.10 7.90 4.54
N GLY A 174 11.06 7.80 5.38
CA GLY A 174 10.34 8.97 5.92
C GLY A 174 8.99 9.27 5.25
N GLY A 175 8.61 8.54 4.19
CA GLY A 175 7.32 8.69 3.50
C GLY A 175 6.25 7.73 4.03
N VAL A 176 6.06 6.60 3.35
CA VAL A 176 5.00 5.61 3.63
C VAL A 176 5.21 4.89 4.96
N GLY A 177 6.45 4.60 5.36
CA GLY A 177 6.76 3.86 6.58
C GLY A 177 6.11 4.43 7.84
N PRO A 178 6.34 5.71 8.19
CA PRO A 178 5.70 6.35 9.34
C PRO A 178 4.17 6.32 9.28
N MET A 179 3.57 6.45 8.09
CA MET A 179 2.13 6.36 7.89
C MET A 179 1.58 4.96 8.14
N THR A 180 2.34 3.92 7.81
CA THR A 180 1.97 2.53 8.14
C THR A 180 1.79 2.37 9.65
N ILE A 181 2.71 2.91 10.45
CA ILE A 181 2.61 2.85 11.93
C ILE A 181 1.42 3.66 12.44
N ALA A 182 1.22 4.87 11.93
CA ALA A 182 0.06 5.69 12.31
C ALA A 182 -1.27 4.98 11.99
N CYS A 183 -1.37 4.33 10.83
CA CYS A 183 -2.54 3.55 10.45
C CYS A 183 -2.74 2.30 11.32
N LEU A 184 -1.65 1.65 11.74
CA LEU A 184 -1.70 0.52 12.68
C LEU A 184 -2.30 0.94 14.02
N LEU A 185 -1.85 2.05 14.59
CA LEU A 185 -2.43 2.61 15.83
C LEU A 185 -3.91 2.95 15.64
N SER A 186 -4.27 3.57 14.51
CA SER A 186 -5.66 3.87 14.18
C SER A 186 -6.52 2.61 14.05
N ASN A 187 -6.01 1.55 13.42
CA ASN A 187 -6.71 0.27 13.31
C ASN A 187 -6.85 -0.41 14.67
N THR A 188 -5.82 -0.37 15.51
CA THR A 188 -5.88 -0.89 16.89
C THR A 188 -7.01 -0.21 17.69
N LEU A 189 -7.13 1.12 17.57
CA LEU A 189 -8.23 1.85 18.20
C LEU A 189 -9.59 1.49 17.62
N LYS A 190 -9.70 1.23 16.32
CA LYS A 190 -10.95 0.75 15.68
C LYS A 190 -11.34 -0.64 16.20
N CYS A 191 -10.39 -1.56 16.32
CA CYS A 191 -10.62 -2.88 16.88
C CYS A 191 -11.09 -2.78 18.34
N PHE A 192 -10.46 -1.93 19.15
CA PHE A 192 -10.90 -1.68 20.53
C PHE A 192 -12.33 -1.17 20.63
N LYS A 193 -12.73 -0.22 19.77
CA LYS A 193 -14.07 0.36 19.77
C LYS A 193 -15.15 -0.59 19.20
N ALA A 194 -14.76 -1.66 18.54
CA ALA A 194 -15.68 -2.65 17.97
C ALA A 194 -16.01 -3.81 18.94
N HIS A 195 -15.32 -3.85 20.08
CA HIS A 195 -15.56 -4.75 21.22
C HIS A 195 -16.36 -4.05 22.30
#